data_1f810d8d5e780f8c829b6121c7bc80a8
#
_entry.id   1f810d8d5e780f8c829b6121c7bc80a8
#
_cell.length_a   1.000
_cell.length_b   1.000
_cell.length_c   1.000
_cell.angle_alpha   90.00
_cell.angle_beta   90.00
_cell.angle_gamma   90.00
#
_symmetry.space_group_name_H-M   'P 1'
#
loop_
_entity.id
_entity.type
_entity.pdbx_description
1 polymer ?
#
loop_
_entity_poly.entity_id
_entity_poly.type
_entity_poly.pdbx_seq_one_letter_code
_entity_poly.pdbx_strand_id
1 'polypeptide(L)'
;MLRTSGFTALMLAITATVATATSASTPAPTPASTAAEEEKGWHDRLPAADRAAIDASIGFALPDFAERVDWKIKPREADVEKLRGKVVLLQTWSCGSSAGRGVPTRLERTVKAMGEAGDLEVLLLHTPDGTEKLDRFVERSRPPYPLAVDAGGTYCDLIGAFKRPVNILVDRNGTVRYAGLSAKGIAEAGRKLLAEPFDPSREPRTRPAAKAAASLGEYPPFRGSVGGATDLRGRQAPAFTVDRWMTAEPDARGKVAIIDFWATWCGPCLKAIPHMNELANRFRGEVECVGISDESKREFEKGIEDRKLEPSMFRYALALDPKGRMKSAFGIRGIPHVAVISTDWIVRWQGHPASLDANTVAAIVAADPGVQAKGGGSAASGGPPSRWAAARRR
;
A
#
# COMPACT_ATOMS: atom_id res chain seq x y z
N MET A 1 13.20 -70.51 59.60
CA MET A 1 14.37 -69.91 60.30
C MET A 1 14.29 -68.41 60.07
N LEU A 2 13.76 -67.73 61.05
CA LEU A 2 14.35 -66.83 62.07
C LEU A 2 15.41 -65.91 61.55
N ARG A 3 15.17 -64.58 61.57
CA ARG A 3 15.42 -63.59 62.63
C ARG A 3 15.13 -62.21 62.09
N THR A 4 14.27 -61.44 62.67
CA THR A 4 14.34 -60.42 63.75
C THR A 4 14.99 -59.08 63.37
N SER A 5 14.16 -58.07 63.35
CA SER A 5 14.15 -56.87 64.17
C SER A 5 15.31 -55.88 64.11
N GLY A 6 14.98 -54.62 63.90
CA GLY A 6 15.82 -53.53 64.19
C GLY A 6 15.07 -52.16 63.94
N PHE A 7 14.26 -51.73 64.93
CA PHE A 7 13.73 -50.37 65.00
C PHE A 7 14.85 -49.45 65.48
N THR A 8 15.11 -48.40 64.75
CA THR A 8 15.89 -47.26 65.29
C THR A 8 15.13 -45.97 65.00
N ALA A 9 14.67 -45.32 66.07
CA ALA A 9 14.00 -44.07 66.07
C ALA A 9 15.04 -42.95 65.80
N LEU A 10 14.75 -42.07 64.87
CA LEU A 10 15.52 -40.86 64.66
C LEU A 10 14.69 -39.64 65.07
N MET A 11 15.15 -38.96 66.08
CA MET A 11 14.57 -37.69 66.58
C MET A 11 14.79 -36.57 65.55
N LEU A 12 13.70 -35.92 65.20
CA LEU A 12 13.69 -34.74 64.31
C LEU A 12 13.88 -33.46 65.17
N ALA A 13 15.00 -32.82 65.06
CA ALA A 13 15.23 -31.48 65.64
C ALA A 13 14.66 -30.42 64.70
N ILE A 14 13.69 -29.65 65.21
CA ILE A 14 13.09 -28.51 64.49
C ILE A 14 14.02 -27.30 64.78
N THR A 15 14.76 -26.86 63.80
CA THR A 15 15.44 -25.55 63.80
C THR A 15 14.55 -24.52 63.11
N ALA A 16 14.09 -23.52 63.87
CA ALA A 16 13.35 -22.38 63.37
C ALA A 16 14.30 -21.45 62.60
N THR A 17 14.14 -21.35 61.30
CA THR A 17 14.89 -20.38 60.47
C THR A 17 14.05 -19.07 60.43
N VAL A 18 14.65 -18.02 61.02
CA VAL A 18 14.10 -16.65 60.90
C VAL A 18 14.34 -16.15 59.46
N ALA A 19 13.28 -15.96 58.70
CA ALA A 19 13.33 -15.33 57.38
C ALA A 19 13.45 -13.83 57.54
N THR A 20 14.62 -13.30 57.22
CA THR A 20 14.82 -11.86 56.98
C THR A 20 14.16 -11.46 55.67
N ALA A 21 13.14 -10.61 55.77
CA ALA A 21 12.50 -9.99 54.63
C ALA A 21 13.50 -9.01 53.95
N THR A 22 14.04 -9.41 52.83
CA THR A 22 14.77 -8.53 51.93
C THR A 22 13.74 -7.71 51.15
N SER A 23 13.75 -6.37 51.33
CA SER A 23 12.96 -5.43 50.56
C SER A 23 13.35 -5.56 49.09
N ALA A 24 12.40 -6.00 48.27
CA ALA A 24 12.56 -6.04 46.82
C ALA A 24 12.68 -4.57 46.31
N SER A 25 13.87 -4.15 45.90
CA SER A 25 14.06 -2.92 45.15
C SER A 25 13.36 -3.09 43.79
N THR A 26 12.44 -2.17 43.49
CA THR A 26 11.81 -2.04 42.19
C THR A 26 12.88 -2.01 41.10
N PRO A 27 12.83 -2.86 40.07
CA PRO A 27 13.83 -2.81 39.01
C PRO A 27 13.75 -1.46 38.30
N ALA A 28 14.92 -0.86 38.05
CA ALA A 28 15.03 0.34 37.23
C ALA A 28 14.35 0.13 35.88
N PRO A 29 13.68 1.14 35.30
CA PRO A 29 12.99 1.01 34.03
C PRO A 29 13.94 0.55 32.94
N THR A 30 13.53 -0.48 32.21
CA THR A 30 14.30 -1.08 31.12
C THR A 30 14.53 -0.02 30.02
N PRO A 31 15.70 0.05 29.37
CA PRO A 31 16.02 1.09 28.37
C PRO A 31 15.05 1.22 27.19
N ALA A 32 14.21 0.22 26.96
CA ALA A 32 13.13 0.27 25.96
C ALA A 32 11.96 1.21 26.35
N SER A 33 11.72 1.45 27.64
CA SER A 33 10.63 2.34 28.12
C SER A 33 11.00 3.82 27.94
N THR A 34 12.26 4.19 28.11
CA THR A 34 12.73 5.56 27.94
C THR A 34 12.78 5.99 26.49
N ALA A 35 13.15 5.09 25.56
CA ALA A 35 13.17 5.37 24.12
C ALA A 35 11.77 5.63 23.55
N ALA A 36 10.75 4.90 24.02
CA ALA A 36 9.37 5.08 23.58
C ALA A 36 8.74 6.41 24.05
N GLU A 37 9.19 6.94 25.21
CA GLU A 37 8.75 8.25 25.69
C GLU A 37 9.43 9.40 24.94
N GLU A 38 10.69 9.27 24.57
CA GLU A 38 11.43 10.25 23.77
C GLU A 38 10.84 10.42 22.36
N GLU A 39 10.34 9.35 21.76
CA GLU A 39 9.79 9.34 20.40
C GLU A 39 8.32 9.79 20.36
N LYS A 40 7.72 10.12 21.48
CA LYS A 40 6.36 10.62 21.57
C LYS A 40 6.20 11.94 20.81
N GLY A 41 5.31 11.94 19.80
CA GLY A 41 5.06 13.09 18.94
C GLY A 41 5.98 13.21 17.72
N TRP A 42 6.85 12.24 17.47
CA TRP A 42 7.67 12.22 16.26
C TRP A 42 6.87 11.83 15.01
N HIS A 43 5.79 11.08 15.17
CA HIS A 43 5.01 10.55 14.06
C HIS A 43 3.94 11.52 13.57
N ASP A 44 3.73 11.57 12.25
CA ASP A 44 2.58 12.21 11.64
C ASP A 44 1.28 11.45 11.96
N ARG A 45 0.16 12.19 11.95
CA ARG A 45 -1.16 11.59 12.08
C ARG A 45 -1.57 10.97 10.74
N LEU A 46 -1.33 9.68 10.61
CA LEU A 46 -1.75 8.87 9.47
C LEU A 46 -2.97 8.02 9.84
N PRO A 47 -3.86 7.71 8.87
CA PRO A 47 -4.86 6.67 9.04
C PRO A 47 -4.21 5.34 9.47
N ALA A 48 -4.92 4.53 10.25
CA ALA A 48 -4.35 3.29 10.79
C ALA A 48 -3.83 2.32 9.71
N ALA A 49 -4.55 2.23 8.57
CA ALA A 49 -4.13 1.40 7.44
C ALA A 49 -2.84 1.91 6.78
N ASP A 50 -2.73 3.24 6.55
CA ASP A 50 -1.53 3.85 5.98
C ASP A 50 -0.34 3.68 6.94
N ARG A 51 -0.56 3.86 8.26
CA ARG A 51 0.45 3.62 9.29
C ARG A 51 0.96 2.18 9.25
N ALA A 52 0.05 1.19 9.29
CA ALA A 52 0.43 -0.22 9.24
C ALA A 52 1.21 -0.58 7.96
N ALA A 53 0.84 0.01 6.81
CA ALA A 53 1.51 -0.25 5.54
C ALA A 53 2.97 0.23 5.54
N ILE A 54 3.23 1.47 6.01
CA ILE A 54 4.59 2.01 6.06
C ILE A 54 5.43 1.38 7.17
N ASP A 55 4.83 1.08 8.33
CA ASP A 55 5.53 0.45 9.45
C ASP A 55 6.03 -0.96 9.09
N ALA A 56 5.36 -1.63 8.15
CA ALA A 56 5.80 -2.92 7.64
C ALA A 56 7.16 -2.88 6.92
N SER A 57 7.67 -1.71 6.55
CA SER A 57 9.01 -1.53 5.98
C SER A 57 10.11 -1.40 7.05
N ILE A 58 9.75 -1.06 8.29
CA ILE A 58 10.70 -0.82 9.38
C ILE A 58 11.44 -2.11 9.75
N GLY A 59 12.75 -2.02 9.91
CA GLY A 59 13.63 -3.13 10.24
C GLY A 59 14.13 -3.94 9.03
N PHE A 60 13.74 -3.55 7.82
CA PHE A 60 14.18 -4.18 6.57
C PHE A 60 15.03 -3.24 5.72
N ALA A 61 15.74 -3.81 4.74
CA ALA A 61 16.48 -3.05 3.74
C ALA A 61 15.56 -2.11 2.95
N LEU A 62 16.07 -0.93 2.59
CA LEU A 62 15.42 -0.10 1.59
C LEU A 62 15.41 -0.87 0.25
N PRO A 63 14.25 -1.02 -0.43
CA PRO A 63 14.22 -1.69 -1.72
C PRO A 63 15.09 -0.97 -2.77
N ASP A 64 15.66 -1.74 -3.70
CA ASP A 64 16.41 -1.19 -4.82
C ASP A 64 15.51 -0.37 -5.75
N PHE A 65 16.05 0.74 -6.27
CA PHE A 65 15.38 1.62 -7.22
C PHE A 65 15.39 1.06 -8.66
N ALA A 66 16.34 0.19 -8.99
CA ALA A 66 16.54 -0.32 -10.35
C ALA A 66 15.25 -0.83 -10.99
N GLU A 67 15.01 -0.46 -12.25
CA GLU A 67 13.85 -0.85 -13.08
C GLU A 67 12.46 -0.49 -12.51
N ARG A 68 12.40 0.16 -11.34
CA ARG A 68 11.13 0.52 -10.67
C ARG A 68 10.82 2.00 -10.72
N VAL A 69 11.84 2.82 -10.93
CA VAL A 69 11.68 4.27 -10.98
C VAL A 69 12.46 4.88 -12.14
N ASP A 70 11.94 5.97 -12.66
CA ASP A 70 12.63 6.81 -13.64
C ASP A 70 13.23 8.03 -12.93
N TRP A 71 14.52 8.31 -13.17
CA TRP A 71 15.18 9.46 -12.59
C TRP A 71 14.98 10.72 -13.44
N LYS A 72 14.23 11.70 -12.93
CA LYS A 72 14.14 13.05 -13.53
C LYS A 72 15.33 13.92 -13.14
N ILE A 73 15.78 13.80 -11.90
CA ILE A 73 17.02 14.42 -11.42
C ILE A 73 17.83 13.28 -10.80
N LYS A 74 18.89 12.89 -11.47
CA LYS A 74 19.71 11.75 -11.01
C LYS A 74 20.51 12.10 -9.78
N PRO A 75 20.58 11.22 -8.77
CA PRO A 75 21.53 11.35 -7.67
C PRO A 75 22.96 11.07 -8.17
N ARG A 76 23.93 11.40 -7.35
CA ARG A 76 25.33 11.01 -7.57
C ARG A 76 25.47 9.48 -7.54
N GLU A 77 24.70 8.84 -6.69
CA GLU A 77 24.60 7.39 -6.53
C GLU A 77 23.14 6.97 -6.40
N ALA A 78 22.70 6.07 -7.27
CA ALA A 78 21.33 5.54 -7.29
C ALA A 78 21.25 4.08 -6.78
N ASP A 79 22.38 3.42 -6.66
CA ASP A 79 22.49 2.06 -6.16
C ASP A 79 22.39 2.07 -4.62
N VAL A 80 21.36 1.40 -4.10
CA VAL A 80 21.07 1.38 -2.65
C VAL A 80 22.24 0.78 -1.85
N GLU A 81 22.94 -0.22 -2.41
CA GLU A 81 24.09 -0.82 -1.76
C GLU A 81 25.26 0.18 -1.59
N LYS A 82 25.44 1.06 -2.56
CA LYS A 82 26.46 2.11 -2.50
C LYS A 82 26.06 3.31 -1.64
N LEU A 83 24.79 3.39 -1.24
CA LEU A 83 24.33 4.38 -0.26
C LEU A 83 24.67 3.96 1.19
N ARG A 84 25.12 2.72 1.41
CA ARG A 84 25.59 2.28 2.73
C ARG A 84 26.74 3.17 3.23
N GLY A 85 26.74 3.42 4.51
CA GLY A 85 27.62 4.43 5.15
C GLY A 85 26.96 5.80 5.28
N LYS A 86 25.87 6.06 4.54
CA LYS A 86 25.08 7.30 4.63
C LYS A 86 23.73 7.05 5.31
N VAL A 87 23.20 8.07 5.94
CA VAL A 87 21.79 8.14 6.33
C VAL A 87 20.99 8.58 5.11
N VAL A 88 19.92 7.84 4.77
CA VAL A 88 19.07 8.19 3.61
C VAL A 88 17.72 8.69 4.10
N LEU A 89 17.30 9.85 3.64
CA LEU A 89 15.95 10.39 3.80
C LEU A 89 15.22 10.30 2.46
N LEU A 90 14.36 9.32 2.31
CA LEU A 90 13.46 9.19 1.17
C LEU A 90 12.13 9.88 1.49
N GLN A 91 11.72 10.85 0.68
CA GLN A 91 10.46 11.57 0.84
C GLN A 91 9.57 11.35 -0.38
N THR A 92 8.40 10.73 -0.18
CA THR A 92 7.39 10.64 -1.25
C THR A 92 6.58 11.93 -1.34
N TRP A 93 6.11 12.24 -2.54
CA TRP A 93 5.30 13.43 -2.81
C TRP A 93 4.55 13.30 -4.14
N SER A 94 3.63 14.22 -4.44
CA SER A 94 2.91 14.22 -5.71
C SER A 94 2.59 15.63 -6.21
N CYS A 95 2.46 15.79 -7.51
CA CYS A 95 1.93 17.00 -8.15
C CYS A 95 0.38 17.04 -8.16
N GLY A 96 -0.30 15.95 -7.81
CA GLY A 96 -1.75 15.84 -7.82
C GLY A 96 -2.45 16.77 -6.83
N SER A 97 -1.81 17.11 -5.72
CA SER A 97 -2.39 17.96 -4.68
C SER A 97 -1.54 19.19 -4.35
N SER A 98 -2.17 20.25 -3.82
CA SER A 98 -1.45 21.44 -3.33
C SER A 98 -0.54 21.11 -2.15
N ALA A 99 -0.98 20.21 -1.26
CA ALA A 99 -0.19 19.74 -0.14
C ALA A 99 1.06 18.98 -0.61
N GLY A 100 0.92 18.11 -1.62
CA GLY A 100 2.03 17.39 -2.24
C GLY A 100 3.05 18.33 -2.88
N ARG A 101 2.60 19.29 -3.69
CA ARG A 101 3.49 20.28 -4.35
C ARG A 101 4.32 21.13 -3.39
N GLY A 102 3.88 21.30 -2.16
CA GLY A 102 4.63 22.03 -1.13
C GLY A 102 5.70 21.16 -0.41
N VAL A 103 5.77 19.86 -0.65
CA VAL A 103 6.68 18.95 0.08
C VAL A 103 8.16 19.27 -0.16
N PRO A 104 8.66 19.45 -1.40
CA PRO A 104 10.09 19.68 -1.61
C PRO A 104 10.62 20.92 -0.85
N THR A 105 9.86 22.01 -0.86
CA THR A 105 10.24 23.25 -0.14
C THR A 105 10.20 23.10 1.38
N ARG A 106 9.21 22.34 1.91
CA ARG A 106 9.15 22.09 3.35
C ARG A 106 10.27 21.16 3.79
N LEU A 107 10.59 20.15 2.97
CA LEU A 107 11.67 19.20 3.25
C LEU A 107 13.02 19.91 3.41
N GLU A 108 13.32 20.87 2.54
CA GLU A 108 14.56 21.65 2.62
C GLU A 108 14.74 22.31 4.00
N ARG A 109 13.68 22.89 4.55
CA ARG A 109 13.72 23.47 5.90
C ARG A 109 13.98 22.41 6.99
N THR A 110 13.34 21.25 6.84
CA THR A 110 13.49 20.15 7.79
C THR A 110 14.91 19.57 7.74
N VAL A 111 15.48 19.41 6.56
CA VAL A 111 16.86 18.94 6.37
C VAL A 111 17.85 19.94 6.98
N LYS A 112 17.68 21.25 6.77
CA LYS A 112 18.51 22.27 7.41
C LYS A 112 18.45 22.19 8.94
N ALA A 113 17.30 21.83 9.52
CA ALA A 113 17.16 21.64 10.96
C ALA A 113 17.86 20.38 11.50
N MET A 114 18.22 19.40 10.64
CA MET A 114 19.05 18.24 11.03
C MET A 114 20.51 18.59 11.24
N GLY A 115 20.96 19.71 10.67
CA GLY A 115 22.36 20.13 10.63
C GLY A 115 23.04 19.77 9.31
N GLU A 116 24.18 20.40 9.04
CA GLU A 116 25.01 20.05 7.88
C GLU A 116 25.72 18.73 8.17
N ALA A 117 25.32 17.68 7.44
CA ALA A 117 25.96 16.37 7.52
C ALA A 117 26.31 15.90 6.10
N GLY A 118 27.60 15.73 5.82
CA GLY A 118 28.09 15.20 4.55
C GLY A 118 27.61 13.77 4.25
N ASP A 119 27.14 13.09 5.29
CA ASP A 119 26.70 11.68 5.22
C ASP A 119 25.17 11.54 5.17
N LEU A 120 24.42 12.61 4.86
CA LEU A 120 22.98 12.57 4.62
C LEU A 120 22.70 12.60 3.11
N GLU A 121 21.99 11.59 2.61
CA GLU A 121 21.44 11.57 1.26
C GLU A 121 19.94 11.82 1.32
N VAL A 122 19.46 12.78 0.54
CA VAL A 122 18.02 13.12 0.49
C VAL A 122 17.51 12.82 -0.89
N LEU A 123 16.47 11.99 -0.99
CA LEU A 123 15.86 11.56 -2.23
C LEU A 123 14.38 11.90 -2.25
N LEU A 124 13.92 12.45 -3.34
CA LEU A 124 12.50 12.67 -3.62
C LEU A 124 11.96 11.55 -4.48
N LEU A 125 10.79 11.00 -4.13
CA LEU A 125 10.08 10.01 -4.92
C LEU A 125 8.70 10.56 -5.28
N HIS A 126 8.47 10.85 -6.55
CA HIS A 126 7.16 11.23 -7.03
C HIS A 126 6.28 10.00 -7.19
N THR A 127 5.12 9.99 -6.50
CA THR A 127 4.12 8.92 -6.62
C THR A 127 3.39 9.00 -7.97
N PRO A 128 2.62 7.98 -8.39
CA PRO A 128 1.89 8.02 -9.66
C PRO A 128 0.94 9.21 -9.84
N ASP A 129 0.41 9.75 -8.73
CA ASP A 129 -0.58 10.83 -8.77
C ASP A 129 0.01 12.16 -9.26
N GLY A 130 -0.57 12.72 -10.33
CA GLY A 130 -0.16 14.01 -10.89
C GLY A 130 1.13 13.98 -11.71
N THR A 131 1.57 12.80 -12.17
CA THR A 131 2.79 12.62 -13.00
C THR A 131 2.75 13.48 -14.27
N GLU A 132 1.57 13.72 -14.84
CA GLU A 132 1.37 14.57 -16.01
C GLU A 132 1.72 16.07 -15.79
N LYS A 133 1.79 16.49 -14.53
CA LYS A 133 2.15 17.87 -14.13
C LYS A 133 3.60 18.01 -13.72
N LEU A 134 4.32 16.89 -13.63
CA LEU A 134 5.64 16.83 -13.01
C LEU A 134 6.68 17.65 -13.78
N ASP A 135 6.77 17.50 -15.10
CA ASP A 135 7.79 18.17 -15.91
C ASP A 135 7.68 19.69 -15.74
N ARG A 136 6.46 20.23 -15.88
CA ARG A 136 6.20 21.65 -15.67
C ARG A 136 6.50 22.11 -14.23
N PHE A 137 6.28 21.24 -13.24
CA PHE A 137 6.61 21.53 -11.85
C PHE A 137 8.13 21.61 -11.67
N VAL A 138 8.88 20.64 -12.17
CA VAL A 138 10.34 20.59 -12.06
C VAL A 138 11.01 21.79 -12.72
N GLU A 139 10.56 22.16 -13.93
CA GLU A 139 11.05 23.35 -14.63
C GLU A 139 10.88 24.65 -13.81
N ARG A 140 9.74 24.79 -13.14
CA ARG A 140 9.41 25.99 -12.36
C ARG A 140 10.04 26.03 -10.98
N SER A 141 10.01 24.90 -10.25
CA SER A 141 10.40 24.87 -8.84
C SER A 141 11.84 24.46 -8.60
N ARG A 142 12.48 23.79 -9.58
CA ARG A 142 13.86 23.29 -9.51
C ARG A 142 14.15 22.67 -8.14
N PRO A 143 13.51 21.54 -7.78
CA PRO A 143 13.69 20.92 -6.48
C PRO A 143 15.18 20.64 -6.22
N PRO A 144 15.68 20.92 -5.00
CA PRO A 144 17.12 20.88 -4.71
C PRO A 144 17.68 19.47 -4.55
N TYR A 145 16.82 18.44 -4.56
CA TYR A 145 17.22 17.06 -4.32
C TYR A 145 17.00 16.17 -5.54
N PRO A 146 17.76 15.07 -5.68
CA PRO A 146 17.49 14.03 -6.66
C PRO A 146 16.04 13.60 -6.63
N LEU A 147 15.47 13.34 -7.81
CA LEU A 147 14.06 13.08 -8.00
C LEU A 147 13.85 11.83 -8.84
N ALA A 148 13.31 10.80 -8.22
CA ALA A 148 12.79 9.62 -8.85
C ALA A 148 11.28 9.74 -9.12
N VAL A 149 10.80 9.05 -10.14
CA VAL A 149 9.38 8.97 -10.52
C VAL A 149 8.96 7.52 -10.52
N ASP A 150 8.03 7.17 -9.67
CA ASP A 150 7.37 5.86 -9.67
C ASP A 150 6.03 5.94 -10.43
N ALA A 151 6.10 6.04 -11.75
CA ALA A 151 4.91 6.16 -12.59
C ALA A 151 4.00 4.92 -12.49
N GLY A 152 4.58 3.77 -12.20
CA GLY A 152 3.88 2.49 -12.05
C GLY A 152 3.28 2.24 -10.66
N GLY A 153 3.76 2.93 -9.62
CA GLY A 153 3.38 2.67 -8.23
C GLY A 153 4.10 1.48 -7.60
N THR A 154 4.97 0.80 -8.35
CA THR A 154 5.63 -0.44 -7.91
C THR A 154 6.55 -0.21 -6.71
N TYR A 155 7.29 0.89 -6.70
CA TYR A 155 8.16 1.22 -5.59
C TYR A 155 7.38 1.70 -4.36
N CYS A 156 6.34 2.51 -4.58
CA CYS A 156 5.40 2.92 -3.53
C CYS A 156 4.76 1.72 -2.84
N ASP A 157 4.41 0.66 -3.60
CA ASP A 157 3.87 -0.59 -3.06
C ASP A 157 4.88 -1.29 -2.14
N LEU A 158 6.14 -1.35 -2.54
CA LEU A 158 7.19 -1.98 -1.74
C LEU A 158 7.44 -1.29 -0.40
N ILE A 159 7.30 0.05 -0.34
CA ILE A 159 7.52 0.84 0.87
C ILE A 159 6.25 1.17 1.65
N GLY A 160 5.07 0.83 1.11
CA GLY A 160 3.78 1.09 1.74
C GLY A 160 3.33 2.56 1.70
N ALA A 161 3.78 3.35 0.72
CA ALA A 161 3.60 4.80 0.66
C ALA A 161 2.70 5.23 -0.50
N PHE A 162 1.37 5.20 -0.34
CA PHE A 162 0.42 5.36 -1.46
C PHE A 162 -0.28 6.73 -1.53
N LYS A 163 -0.95 7.14 -0.46
CA LYS A 163 -1.94 8.23 -0.48
C LYS A 163 -1.39 9.59 -0.12
N ARG A 164 -0.45 9.62 0.79
CA ARG A 164 0.03 10.86 1.38
C ARG A 164 1.53 10.94 1.24
N PRO A 165 2.07 12.16 1.16
CA PRO A 165 3.50 12.33 1.30
C PRO A 165 3.96 11.71 2.62
N VAL A 166 4.85 10.72 2.55
CA VAL A 166 5.49 10.10 3.70
C VAL A 166 6.99 10.12 3.54
N ASN A 167 7.68 10.12 4.64
CA ASN A 167 9.13 10.03 4.69
C ASN A 167 9.57 8.70 5.28
N ILE A 168 10.74 8.26 4.88
CA ILE A 168 11.41 7.05 5.34
C ILE A 168 12.84 7.44 5.66
N LEU A 169 13.27 7.14 6.87
CA LEU A 169 14.66 7.30 7.29
C LEU A 169 15.33 5.94 7.39
N VAL A 170 16.47 5.84 6.71
CA VAL A 170 17.30 4.64 6.61
C VAL A 170 18.62 4.92 7.31
N ASP A 171 19.08 4.00 8.11
CA ASP A 171 20.36 4.11 8.80
C ASP A 171 21.54 3.85 7.86
N ARG A 172 22.76 4.05 8.36
CA ARG A 172 24.01 3.86 7.60
C ARG A 172 24.20 2.43 7.10
N ASN A 173 23.54 1.45 7.73
CA ASN A 173 23.59 0.04 7.32
C ASN A 173 22.56 -0.31 6.24
N GLY A 174 21.76 0.65 5.77
CA GLY A 174 20.72 0.43 4.76
C GLY A 174 19.38 -0.07 5.31
N THR A 175 19.20 -0.05 6.64
CA THR A 175 17.96 -0.50 7.29
C THR A 175 16.99 0.65 7.49
N VAL A 176 15.74 0.48 7.10
CA VAL A 176 14.64 1.42 7.41
C VAL A 176 14.41 1.45 8.92
N ARG A 177 14.63 2.59 9.53
CA ARG A 177 14.51 2.77 10.99
C ARG A 177 13.24 3.52 11.38
N TYR A 178 12.82 4.46 10.58
CA TYR A 178 11.63 5.27 10.83
C TYR A 178 10.86 5.53 9.55
N ALA A 179 9.53 5.67 9.67
CA ALA A 179 8.66 6.00 8.57
C ALA A 179 7.49 6.89 9.04
N GLY A 180 7.03 7.79 8.17
CA GLY A 180 5.87 8.65 8.43
C GLY A 180 6.04 9.56 9.64
N LEU A 181 7.17 10.26 9.70
CA LEU A 181 7.51 11.19 10.77
C LEU A 181 6.97 12.60 10.47
N SER A 182 6.67 13.35 11.53
CA SER A 182 6.47 14.80 11.47
C SER A 182 7.78 15.52 11.14
N ALA A 183 7.75 16.79 10.75
CA ALA A 183 8.97 17.57 10.50
C ALA A 183 9.93 17.58 11.72
N LYS A 184 9.38 17.65 12.94
CA LYS A 184 10.15 17.51 14.16
C LYS A 184 10.76 16.12 14.28
N GLY A 185 9.96 15.07 14.03
CA GLY A 185 10.41 13.68 14.08
C GLY A 185 11.51 13.38 13.08
N ILE A 186 11.43 13.90 11.85
CA ILE A 186 12.50 13.78 10.85
C ILE A 186 13.80 14.38 11.37
N ALA A 187 13.74 15.59 11.94
CA ALA A 187 14.93 16.27 12.42
C ALA A 187 15.57 15.54 13.61
N GLU A 188 14.77 15.07 14.59
CA GLU A 188 15.26 14.36 15.76
C GLU A 188 15.82 12.96 15.40
N ALA A 189 15.03 12.17 14.66
CA ALA A 189 15.44 10.84 14.22
C ALA A 189 16.66 10.90 13.29
N GLY A 190 16.70 11.89 12.40
CA GLY A 190 17.83 12.09 11.49
C GLY A 190 19.12 12.40 12.24
N ARG A 191 19.10 13.30 13.23
CA ARG A 191 20.28 13.58 14.09
C ARG A 191 20.73 12.32 14.83
N LYS A 192 19.77 11.54 15.36
CA LYS A 192 20.09 10.28 16.06
C LYS A 192 20.79 9.30 15.12
N LEU A 193 20.26 9.08 13.90
CA LEU A 193 20.88 8.18 12.93
C LEU A 193 22.25 8.68 12.43
N LEU A 194 22.41 9.99 12.25
CA LEU A 194 23.69 10.58 11.84
C LEU A 194 24.79 10.42 12.92
N ALA A 195 24.40 10.35 14.19
CA ALA A 195 25.32 10.08 15.30
C ALA A 195 25.67 8.59 15.48
N GLU A 196 24.87 7.67 14.89
CA GLU A 196 25.14 6.24 14.95
C GLU A 196 26.36 5.87 14.07
N PRO A 197 27.28 5.01 14.56
CA PRO A 197 28.41 4.55 13.76
C PRO A 197 27.93 3.65 12.60
N PHE A 198 28.71 3.64 11.52
CA PHE A 198 28.55 2.67 10.44
C PHE A 198 29.26 1.37 10.78
N ASP A 199 28.57 0.24 10.67
CA ASP A 199 29.13 -1.10 10.81
C ASP A 199 29.02 -1.83 9.45
N PRO A 200 30.10 -1.91 8.67
CA PRO A 200 30.05 -2.54 7.35
C PRO A 200 29.77 -4.05 7.39
N SER A 201 29.93 -4.71 8.55
CA SER A 201 29.62 -6.12 8.70
C SER A 201 28.15 -6.40 8.94
N ARG A 202 27.37 -5.37 9.29
CA ARG A 202 25.95 -5.50 9.55
C ARG A 202 25.15 -5.35 8.27
N GLU A 203 24.67 -6.48 7.72
CA GLU A 203 23.79 -6.48 6.57
C GLU A 203 22.35 -6.15 6.98
N PRO A 204 21.63 -5.30 6.19
CA PRO A 204 20.23 -5.05 6.44
C PRO A 204 19.42 -6.31 6.10
N ARG A 205 18.39 -6.60 6.88
CA ARG A 205 17.51 -7.74 6.60
C ARG A 205 16.71 -7.47 5.33
N THR A 206 16.84 -8.33 4.34
CA THR A 206 15.94 -8.28 3.17
C THR A 206 14.52 -8.55 3.65
N ARG A 207 13.59 -7.70 3.25
CA ARG A 207 12.17 -7.97 3.48
C ARG A 207 11.86 -9.28 2.78
N PRO A 208 11.30 -10.28 3.48
CA PRO A 208 10.84 -11.48 2.81
C PRO A 208 9.95 -11.01 1.67
N ALA A 209 10.25 -11.42 0.43
CA ALA A 209 9.31 -11.24 -0.67
C ALA A 209 7.96 -11.67 -0.09
N ALA A 210 6.96 -10.81 -0.16
CA ALA A 210 5.64 -11.11 0.35
C ALA A 210 5.36 -12.52 -0.15
N LYS A 211 5.23 -13.50 0.79
CA LYS A 211 5.32 -14.91 0.49
C LYS A 211 4.45 -15.23 -0.71
N ALA A 212 5.05 -15.30 -1.87
CA ALA A 212 4.47 -16.03 -2.98
C ALA A 212 4.39 -17.47 -2.47
N ALA A 213 3.16 -17.95 -2.29
CA ALA A 213 2.85 -19.26 -1.71
C ALA A 213 2.88 -19.36 -0.17
N ALA A 214 2.22 -18.46 0.55
CA ALA A 214 1.30 -18.98 1.55
C ALA A 214 0.26 -19.79 0.75
N SER A 215 0.01 -21.05 1.13
CA SER A 215 -1.13 -21.81 0.62
C SER A 215 -2.26 -20.87 0.24
N LEU A 216 -2.76 -20.93 -1.02
CA LEU A 216 -3.84 -20.10 -1.50
C LEU A 216 -4.80 -19.83 -0.35
N GLY A 217 -4.82 -18.59 0.14
CA GLY A 217 -5.58 -18.25 1.32
C GLY A 217 -7.07 -18.42 1.03
N GLU A 218 -7.84 -18.72 2.06
CA GLU A 218 -9.29 -18.62 1.93
C GLU A 218 -9.67 -17.18 1.59
N TYR A 219 -10.59 -16.99 0.65
CA TYR A 219 -11.10 -15.65 0.33
C TYR A 219 -11.70 -15.01 1.58
N PRO A 220 -11.56 -13.68 1.74
CA PRO A 220 -12.09 -13.00 2.91
C PRO A 220 -13.61 -13.25 3.04
N PRO A 221 -14.14 -13.41 4.25
CA PRO A 221 -15.57 -13.62 4.46
C PRO A 221 -16.37 -12.40 3.99
N PHE A 222 -17.57 -12.65 3.48
CA PHE A 222 -18.48 -11.58 3.06
C PHE A 222 -18.91 -10.75 4.27
N ARG A 223 -18.58 -9.47 4.24
CA ARG A 223 -18.92 -8.52 5.32
C ARG A 223 -19.65 -7.31 4.77
N GLY A 224 -20.43 -6.66 5.60
CA GLY A 224 -21.15 -5.44 5.27
C GLY A 224 -22.37 -5.66 4.37
N SER A 225 -23.06 -4.57 4.08
CA SER A 225 -24.25 -4.54 3.21
C SER A 225 -23.82 -4.33 1.76
N VAL A 226 -24.49 -4.99 0.84
CA VAL A 226 -24.36 -4.72 -0.61
C VAL A 226 -25.10 -3.45 -1.04
N GLY A 227 -25.81 -2.80 -0.12
CA GLY A 227 -26.63 -1.62 -0.43
C GLY A 227 -27.83 -1.95 -1.32
N GLY A 228 -28.19 -1.07 -2.22
CA GLY A 228 -29.32 -1.21 -3.13
C GLY A 228 -29.06 -2.12 -4.34
N ALA A 229 -28.46 -3.30 -4.16
CA ALA A 229 -28.14 -4.24 -5.23
C ALA A 229 -28.52 -5.67 -4.84
N THR A 230 -28.57 -6.59 -5.81
CA THR A 230 -28.70 -8.02 -5.54
C THR A 230 -27.38 -8.53 -4.95
N ASP A 231 -27.42 -9.27 -3.86
CA ASP A 231 -26.22 -9.90 -3.28
C ASP A 231 -25.78 -11.08 -4.15
N LEU A 232 -24.71 -10.87 -4.89
CA LEU A 232 -24.08 -11.88 -5.73
C LEU A 232 -22.79 -12.45 -5.14
N ARG A 233 -22.41 -12.05 -3.93
CA ARG A 233 -21.17 -12.52 -3.29
C ARG A 233 -21.19 -14.05 -3.14
N GLY A 234 -20.09 -14.70 -3.53
CA GLY A 234 -19.96 -16.16 -3.60
C GLY A 234 -20.63 -16.79 -4.82
N ARG A 235 -21.29 -16.01 -5.68
CA ARG A 235 -21.95 -16.49 -6.89
C ARG A 235 -21.14 -16.10 -8.12
N GLN A 236 -21.41 -16.82 -9.22
CA GLN A 236 -20.85 -16.47 -10.52
C GLN A 236 -21.30 -15.07 -10.94
N ALA A 237 -20.34 -14.21 -11.30
CA ALA A 237 -20.62 -12.90 -11.81
C ALA A 237 -21.37 -12.98 -13.16
N PRO A 238 -22.29 -12.06 -13.44
CA PRO A 238 -22.89 -11.91 -14.76
C PRO A 238 -21.82 -11.76 -15.85
N ALA A 239 -22.14 -12.20 -17.07
CA ALA A 239 -21.26 -12.03 -18.22
C ALA A 239 -21.00 -10.54 -18.43
N PHE A 240 -19.75 -10.19 -18.60
CA PHE A 240 -19.36 -8.80 -18.85
C PHE A 240 -19.84 -8.34 -20.21
N THR A 241 -20.61 -7.27 -20.25
CA THR A 241 -21.23 -6.75 -21.49
C THR A 241 -21.26 -5.24 -21.46
N VAL A 242 -20.54 -4.59 -22.36
CA VAL A 242 -20.57 -3.14 -22.58
C VAL A 242 -20.76 -2.85 -24.06
N ASP A 243 -21.33 -1.70 -24.39
CA ASP A 243 -21.53 -1.30 -25.78
C ASP A 243 -20.27 -0.64 -26.35
N ARG A 244 -19.52 0.07 -25.52
CA ARG A 244 -18.39 0.87 -25.99
C ARG A 244 -17.34 1.09 -24.91
N TRP A 245 -16.10 1.00 -25.28
CA TRP A 245 -14.98 1.50 -24.50
C TRP A 245 -14.74 2.98 -24.79
N MET A 246 -14.57 3.77 -23.75
CA MET A 246 -14.18 5.19 -23.82
C MET A 246 -12.69 5.38 -23.67
N THR A 247 -12.01 4.36 -23.17
CA THR A 247 -10.55 4.20 -23.12
C THR A 247 -10.13 2.98 -23.92
N ALA A 248 -8.85 2.61 -23.90
CA ALA A 248 -8.42 1.32 -24.41
C ALA A 248 -9.12 0.18 -23.65
N GLU A 249 -9.53 -0.87 -24.39
CA GLU A 249 -10.09 -2.09 -23.77
C GLU A 249 -9.00 -2.75 -22.92
N PRO A 250 -9.25 -3.00 -21.61
CA PRO A 250 -8.24 -3.55 -20.73
C PRO A 250 -8.03 -5.05 -20.93
N ASP A 251 -6.84 -5.53 -20.62
CA ASP A 251 -6.55 -6.96 -20.54
C ASP A 251 -6.74 -7.46 -19.09
N ALA A 252 -7.91 -8.04 -18.84
CA ALA A 252 -8.26 -8.59 -17.53
C ALA A 252 -7.90 -10.08 -17.35
N ARG A 253 -7.19 -10.69 -18.32
CA ARG A 253 -6.80 -12.12 -18.22
C ARG A 253 -5.86 -12.35 -17.04
N GLY A 254 -6.21 -13.30 -16.15
CA GLY A 254 -5.44 -13.61 -14.96
C GLY A 254 -5.33 -12.44 -13.98
N LYS A 255 -6.34 -11.58 -13.94
CA LYS A 255 -6.45 -10.48 -13.00
C LYS A 255 -7.81 -10.52 -12.30
N VAL A 256 -7.84 -10.06 -11.07
CA VAL A 256 -9.08 -9.71 -10.37
C VAL A 256 -9.70 -8.50 -11.06
N ALA A 257 -11.01 -8.54 -11.30
CA ALA A 257 -11.74 -7.41 -11.90
C ALA A 257 -12.42 -6.59 -10.80
N ILE A 258 -12.26 -5.27 -10.84
CA ILE A 258 -13.06 -4.33 -10.05
C ILE A 258 -13.95 -3.56 -11.00
N ILE A 259 -15.28 -3.74 -10.88
CA ILE A 259 -16.28 -3.06 -11.70
C ILE A 259 -16.90 -1.95 -10.85
N ASP A 260 -16.70 -0.70 -11.28
CA ASP A 260 -17.26 0.50 -10.66
C ASP A 260 -18.45 0.99 -11.50
N PHE A 261 -19.65 0.96 -10.93
CA PHE A 261 -20.86 1.49 -11.52
C PHE A 261 -21.05 2.95 -11.11
N TRP A 262 -20.92 3.83 -12.09
CA TRP A 262 -20.89 5.27 -11.87
C TRP A 262 -21.60 6.05 -13.00
N ALA A 263 -21.66 7.37 -12.88
CA ALA A 263 -22.09 8.28 -13.95
C ALA A 263 -21.50 9.68 -13.77
N THR A 264 -21.40 10.44 -14.83
CA THR A 264 -20.83 11.79 -14.82
C THR A 264 -21.64 12.78 -13.97
N TRP A 265 -22.94 12.59 -13.88
CA TRP A 265 -23.85 13.40 -13.06
C TRP A 265 -23.88 13.01 -11.58
N CYS A 266 -23.31 11.87 -11.22
CA CYS A 266 -23.35 11.31 -9.86
C CYS A 266 -22.27 11.94 -8.97
N GLY A 267 -22.63 12.92 -8.17
CA GLY A 267 -21.69 13.62 -7.26
C GLY A 267 -20.94 12.70 -6.31
N PRO A 268 -21.58 11.74 -5.61
CA PRO A 268 -20.85 10.76 -4.78
C PRO A 268 -19.88 9.88 -5.58
N CYS A 269 -20.21 9.53 -6.84
CA CYS A 269 -19.33 8.75 -7.71
C CYS A 269 -18.06 9.54 -8.03
N LEU A 270 -18.19 10.82 -8.37
CA LEU A 270 -17.03 11.69 -8.64
C LEU A 270 -16.09 11.80 -7.44
N LYS A 271 -16.63 11.80 -6.22
CA LYS A 271 -15.84 11.77 -4.99
C LYS A 271 -15.10 10.45 -4.77
N ALA A 272 -15.58 9.35 -5.34
CA ALA A 272 -14.95 8.03 -5.24
C ALA A 272 -13.80 7.83 -6.26
N ILE A 273 -13.71 8.61 -7.34
CA ILE A 273 -12.67 8.47 -8.37
C ILE A 273 -11.24 8.42 -7.78
N PRO A 274 -10.82 9.28 -6.85
CA PRO A 274 -9.48 9.21 -6.29
C PRO A 274 -9.20 7.88 -5.57
N HIS A 275 -10.21 7.34 -4.88
CA HIS A 275 -10.10 6.05 -4.21
C HIS A 275 -10.01 4.89 -5.21
N MET A 276 -10.83 4.90 -6.26
CA MET A 276 -10.75 3.89 -7.32
C MET A 276 -9.42 3.95 -8.07
N ASN A 277 -8.89 5.15 -8.32
CA ASN A 277 -7.56 5.35 -8.89
C ASN A 277 -6.45 4.74 -8.02
N GLU A 278 -6.57 4.89 -6.71
CA GLU A 278 -5.64 4.31 -5.77
C GLU A 278 -5.63 2.79 -5.85
N LEU A 279 -6.82 2.15 -5.82
CA LEU A 279 -6.92 0.70 -5.95
C LEU A 279 -6.35 0.22 -7.30
N ALA A 280 -6.69 0.90 -8.40
CA ALA A 280 -6.18 0.59 -9.72
C ALA A 280 -4.65 0.70 -9.81
N ASN A 281 -4.05 1.71 -9.18
CA ASN A 281 -2.61 1.89 -9.15
C ASN A 281 -1.92 0.89 -8.23
N ARG A 282 -2.47 0.69 -7.03
CA ARG A 282 -1.89 -0.18 -6.00
C ARG A 282 -1.77 -1.62 -6.44
N PHE A 283 -2.77 -2.13 -7.17
CA PHE A 283 -2.84 -3.52 -7.61
C PHE A 283 -2.61 -3.66 -9.12
N ARG A 284 -1.84 -2.73 -9.69
CA ARG A 284 -1.52 -2.77 -11.12
C ARG A 284 -0.84 -4.09 -11.51
N GLY A 285 -1.37 -4.73 -12.54
CA GLY A 285 -0.89 -6.04 -12.99
C GLY A 285 -1.64 -7.22 -12.39
N GLU A 286 -2.22 -7.07 -11.20
CA GLU A 286 -2.98 -8.10 -10.48
C GLU A 286 -4.49 -7.83 -10.54
N VAL A 287 -4.87 -6.56 -10.62
CA VAL A 287 -6.26 -6.09 -10.69
C VAL A 287 -6.48 -5.28 -11.94
N GLU A 288 -7.66 -5.40 -12.53
CA GLU A 288 -8.15 -4.55 -13.59
C GLU A 288 -9.41 -3.84 -13.15
N CYS A 289 -9.36 -2.50 -13.10
CA CYS A 289 -10.52 -1.69 -12.74
C CYS A 289 -11.22 -1.17 -13.99
N VAL A 290 -12.55 -1.21 -13.98
CA VAL A 290 -13.39 -0.72 -15.07
C VAL A 290 -14.57 0.08 -14.52
N GLY A 291 -14.65 1.35 -14.90
CA GLY A 291 -15.82 2.19 -14.66
C GLY A 291 -16.86 1.99 -15.76
N ILE A 292 -18.08 1.62 -15.38
CA ILE A 292 -19.19 1.43 -16.31
C ILE A 292 -20.26 2.48 -16.03
N SER A 293 -20.61 3.26 -17.06
CA SER A 293 -21.75 4.18 -17.01
C SER A 293 -22.88 3.70 -17.94
N ASP A 294 -24.12 3.87 -17.50
CA ASP A 294 -25.32 3.63 -18.31
C ASP A 294 -25.75 4.88 -19.11
N GLU A 295 -24.92 5.91 -19.19
CA GLU A 295 -25.13 7.07 -20.03
C GLU A 295 -24.91 6.73 -21.51
N SER A 296 -25.67 7.37 -22.38
CA SER A 296 -25.34 7.39 -23.81
C SER A 296 -24.01 8.10 -24.04
N LYS A 297 -23.35 7.83 -25.17
CA LYS A 297 -22.08 8.51 -25.51
C LYS A 297 -22.21 10.03 -25.42
N ARG A 298 -23.31 10.59 -25.93
CA ARG A 298 -23.55 12.04 -25.95
C ARG A 298 -23.71 12.61 -24.53
N GLU A 299 -24.46 11.93 -23.68
CA GLU A 299 -24.65 12.34 -22.28
C GLU A 299 -23.34 12.26 -21.51
N PHE A 300 -22.59 11.19 -21.71
CA PHE A 300 -21.29 11.00 -21.08
C PHE A 300 -20.28 12.09 -21.49
N GLU A 301 -20.11 12.33 -22.80
CA GLU A 301 -19.21 13.37 -23.31
C GLU A 301 -19.60 14.75 -22.78
N LYS A 302 -20.91 15.07 -22.81
CA LYS A 302 -21.43 16.32 -22.23
C LYS A 302 -21.15 16.39 -20.71
N GLY A 303 -21.37 15.31 -19.98
CA GLY A 303 -21.12 15.23 -18.54
C GLY A 303 -19.62 15.40 -18.20
N ILE A 304 -18.73 14.83 -19.00
CA ILE A 304 -17.27 15.02 -18.88
C ILE A 304 -16.92 16.50 -19.04
N GLU A 305 -17.48 17.16 -20.07
CA GLU A 305 -17.25 18.58 -20.33
C GLU A 305 -17.82 19.47 -19.21
N ASP A 306 -19.11 19.31 -18.89
CA ASP A 306 -19.80 20.11 -17.86
C ASP A 306 -19.13 20.00 -16.47
N ARG A 307 -18.57 18.85 -16.14
CA ARG A 307 -17.90 18.58 -14.87
C ARG A 307 -16.39 18.83 -14.93
N LYS A 308 -15.87 19.22 -16.09
CA LYS A 308 -14.42 19.43 -16.32
C LYS A 308 -13.59 18.22 -15.93
N LEU A 309 -14.10 17.02 -16.26
CA LEU A 309 -13.39 15.77 -16.02
C LEU A 309 -12.42 15.55 -17.18
N GLU A 310 -11.15 15.40 -16.87
CA GLU A 310 -10.13 15.06 -17.86
C GLU A 310 -9.89 13.53 -17.88
N PRO A 311 -9.63 12.92 -19.04
CA PRO A 311 -9.26 11.50 -19.10
C PRO A 311 -8.09 11.13 -18.17
N SER A 312 -7.18 12.08 -17.95
CA SER A 312 -6.05 11.97 -17.03
C SER A 312 -6.45 11.82 -15.56
N MET A 313 -7.70 12.13 -15.20
CA MET A 313 -8.23 11.93 -13.85
C MET A 313 -8.54 10.47 -13.54
N PHE A 314 -8.64 9.60 -14.56
CA PHE A 314 -8.95 8.18 -14.41
C PHE A 314 -7.70 7.36 -14.64
N ARG A 315 -7.39 6.46 -13.71
CA ARG A 315 -6.27 5.49 -13.80
C ARG A 315 -6.77 4.09 -14.14
N TYR A 316 -8.01 3.99 -14.59
CA TYR A 316 -8.68 2.75 -14.94
C TYR A 316 -9.55 2.93 -16.20
N ALA A 317 -9.92 1.80 -16.78
CA ALA A 317 -10.67 1.79 -18.03
C ALA A 317 -12.11 2.29 -17.83
N LEU A 318 -12.66 2.96 -18.84
CA LEU A 318 -14.02 3.47 -18.85
C LEU A 318 -14.81 2.84 -20.00
N ALA A 319 -16.03 2.42 -19.71
CA ALA A 319 -16.95 1.83 -20.68
C ALA A 319 -18.38 2.37 -20.53
N LEU A 320 -19.12 2.31 -21.60
CA LEU A 320 -20.55 2.66 -21.63
C LEU A 320 -21.42 1.43 -21.89
N ASP A 321 -22.50 1.32 -21.15
CA ASP A 321 -23.58 0.37 -21.32
C ASP A 321 -24.93 1.08 -21.26
N PRO A 322 -25.30 1.88 -22.30
CA PRO A 322 -26.54 2.68 -22.31
C PRO A 322 -27.84 1.88 -22.11
N LYS A 323 -27.79 0.57 -22.35
CA LYS A 323 -28.91 -0.32 -22.09
C LYS A 323 -28.99 -0.77 -20.63
N GLY A 324 -28.01 -0.41 -19.80
CA GLY A 324 -27.95 -0.74 -18.38
C GLY A 324 -27.94 -2.27 -18.10
N ARG A 325 -27.40 -3.07 -19.02
CA ARG A 325 -27.42 -4.54 -18.91
C ARG A 325 -26.60 -5.02 -17.71
N MET A 326 -25.38 -4.44 -17.55
CA MET A 326 -24.52 -4.75 -16.41
C MET A 326 -25.18 -4.34 -15.10
N LYS A 327 -25.70 -3.11 -15.05
CA LYS A 327 -26.39 -2.57 -13.87
C LYS A 327 -27.60 -3.42 -13.50
N SER A 328 -28.40 -3.84 -14.49
CA SER A 328 -29.55 -4.73 -14.32
C SER A 328 -29.14 -6.13 -13.88
N ALA A 329 -28.09 -6.70 -14.46
CA ALA A 329 -27.61 -8.05 -14.13
C ALA A 329 -27.08 -8.14 -12.69
N PHE A 330 -26.49 -7.05 -12.15
CA PHE A 330 -26.09 -6.93 -10.75
C PHE A 330 -27.25 -6.47 -9.85
N GLY A 331 -28.44 -6.18 -10.40
CA GLY A 331 -29.59 -5.69 -9.64
C GLY A 331 -29.34 -4.37 -8.93
N ILE A 332 -28.50 -3.50 -9.51
CA ILE A 332 -28.09 -2.24 -8.91
C ILE A 332 -29.18 -1.19 -9.09
N ARG A 333 -29.69 -0.65 -7.99
CA ARG A 333 -30.73 0.39 -7.95
C ARG A 333 -30.19 1.79 -7.66
N GLY A 334 -28.92 1.87 -7.23
CA GLY A 334 -28.25 3.14 -6.90
C GLY A 334 -26.75 3.08 -7.11
N ILE A 335 -26.16 4.21 -7.48
CA ILE A 335 -24.71 4.39 -7.66
C ILE A 335 -24.20 5.45 -6.66
N PRO A 336 -22.92 5.39 -6.27
CA PRO A 336 -21.89 4.45 -6.74
C PRO A 336 -22.07 3.03 -6.15
N HIS A 337 -21.65 2.04 -6.92
CA HIS A 337 -21.62 0.64 -6.50
C HIS A 337 -20.42 -0.06 -7.13
N VAL A 338 -19.76 -0.93 -6.37
CA VAL A 338 -18.57 -1.66 -6.84
C VAL A 338 -18.77 -3.16 -6.63
N ALA A 339 -18.30 -3.96 -7.58
CA ALA A 339 -18.16 -5.40 -7.45
C ALA A 339 -16.69 -5.81 -7.70
N VAL A 340 -16.14 -6.68 -6.85
CA VAL A 340 -14.82 -7.30 -7.02
C VAL A 340 -15.02 -8.76 -7.42
N ILE A 341 -14.42 -9.17 -8.53
CA ILE A 341 -14.62 -10.46 -9.18
C ILE A 341 -13.26 -11.14 -9.33
N SER A 342 -13.14 -12.36 -8.82
CA SER A 342 -11.92 -13.18 -8.94
C SER A 342 -11.74 -13.74 -10.35
N THR A 343 -10.55 -14.31 -10.63
CA THR A 343 -10.21 -14.85 -11.96
C THR A 343 -11.09 -16.03 -12.39
N ASP A 344 -11.68 -16.76 -11.43
CA ASP A 344 -12.69 -17.81 -11.66
C ASP A 344 -14.10 -17.26 -11.92
N TRP A 345 -14.23 -15.92 -12.00
CA TRP A 345 -15.48 -15.22 -12.29
C TRP A 345 -16.51 -15.30 -11.15
N ILE A 346 -16.09 -15.38 -9.91
CA ILE A 346 -16.93 -15.33 -8.72
C ILE A 346 -16.89 -13.94 -8.10
N VAL A 347 -18.04 -13.39 -7.71
CA VAL A 347 -18.12 -12.11 -6.97
C VAL A 347 -17.58 -12.33 -5.56
N ARG A 348 -16.48 -11.68 -5.24
CA ARG A 348 -15.82 -11.79 -3.92
C ARG A 348 -16.19 -10.67 -2.98
N TRP A 349 -16.56 -9.52 -3.54
CA TRP A 349 -17.00 -8.38 -2.76
C TRP A 349 -18.00 -7.53 -3.55
N GLN A 350 -18.96 -6.90 -2.85
CA GLN A 350 -19.92 -5.94 -3.41
C GLN A 350 -20.27 -4.89 -2.38
N GLY A 351 -20.47 -3.64 -2.82
CA GLY A 351 -20.90 -2.56 -1.95
C GLY A 351 -20.57 -1.16 -2.45
N HIS A 352 -20.66 -0.20 -1.54
CA HIS A 352 -20.29 1.18 -1.82
C HIS A 352 -18.75 1.32 -1.88
N PRO A 353 -18.15 2.02 -2.88
CA PRO A 353 -16.71 2.10 -3.06
C PRO A 353 -15.96 2.58 -1.80
N ALA A 354 -16.51 3.48 -1.00
CA ALA A 354 -15.87 3.93 0.23
C ALA A 354 -15.71 2.82 1.29
N SER A 355 -16.41 1.70 1.16
CA SER A 355 -16.31 0.54 2.06
C SER A 355 -15.37 -0.54 1.52
N LEU A 356 -14.86 -0.41 0.29
CA LEU A 356 -13.87 -1.30 -0.28
C LEU A 356 -12.48 -0.80 0.10
N ASP A 357 -11.86 -1.39 1.09
CA ASP A 357 -10.50 -1.04 1.48
C ASP A 357 -9.46 -1.87 0.71
N ALA A 358 -8.24 -1.35 0.68
CA ALA A 358 -7.15 -1.98 -0.02
C ALA A 358 -6.72 -3.33 0.60
N ASN A 359 -6.97 -3.55 1.90
CA ASN A 359 -6.66 -4.83 2.54
C ASN A 359 -7.61 -5.93 2.09
N THR A 360 -8.89 -5.58 1.88
CA THR A 360 -9.88 -6.50 1.29
C THR A 360 -9.47 -6.89 -0.12
N VAL A 361 -9.05 -5.93 -0.96
CA VAL A 361 -8.56 -6.22 -2.32
C VAL A 361 -7.30 -7.07 -2.26
N ALA A 362 -6.33 -6.74 -1.40
CA ALA A 362 -5.10 -7.52 -1.20
C ALA A 362 -5.39 -8.97 -0.79
N ALA A 363 -6.34 -9.18 0.12
CA ALA A 363 -6.72 -10.53 0.56
C ALA A 363 -7.37 -11.32 -0.58
N ILE A 364 -8.20 -10.68 -1.42
CA ILE A 364 -8.80 -11.32 -2.59
C ILE A 364 -7.72 -11.69 -3.62
N VAL A 365 -6.80 -10.80 -3.92
CA VAL A 365 -5.67 -11.01 -4.84
C VAL A 365 -4.78 -12.16 -4.33
N ALA A 366 -4.44 -12.16 -3.05
CA ALA A 366 -3.60 -13.19 -2.43
C ALA A 366 -4.25 -14.59 -2.44
N ALA A 367 -5.58 -14.64 -2.34
CA ALA A 367 -6.35 -15.89 -2.38
C ALA A 367 -6.63 -16.38 -3.82
N ASP A 368 -6.40 -15.55 -4.84
CA ASP A 368 -6.79 -15.86 -6.22
C ASP A 368 -5.73 -16.68 -6.96
N PRO A 369 -6.03 -17.96 -7.30
CA PRO A 369 -5.05 -18.83 -7.95
C PRO A 369 -4.67 -18.35 -9.36
N GLY A 370 -5.56 -17.68 -10.08
CA GLY A 370 -5.29 -17.20 -11.44
C GLY A 370 -4.33 -16.01 -11.47
N VAL A 371 -4.34 -15.18 -10.43
CA VAL A 371 -3.36 -14.10 -10.26
C VAL A 371 -2.00 -14.68 -9.87
N GLN A 372 -1.98 -15.63 -8.91
CA GLN A 372 -0.75 -16.25 -8.42
C GLN A 372 -0.03 -17.06 -9.52
N ALA A 373 -0.77 -17.77 -10.38
CA ALA A 373 -0.19 -18.51 -11.50
C ALA A 373 0.56 -17.62 -12.51
N LYS A 374 0.14 -16.36 -12.66
CA LYS A 374 0.79 -15.38 -13.56
C LYS A 374 2.12 -14.87 -13.00
N GLY A 375 2.25 -14.78 -11.66
CA GLY A 375 3.49 -14.37 -11.01
C GLY A 375 4.60 -15.42 -11.01
N GLY A 376 4.27 -16.69 -11.30
CA GLY A 376 5.18 -17.84 -11.24
C GLY A 376 5.86 -18.25 -12.55
N GLY A 377 5.83 -17.43 -13.60
CA GLY A 377 6.63 -17.61 -14.83
C GLY A 377 6.51 -19.00 -15.50
N SER A 378 5.28 -19.47 -15.76
CA SER A 378 5.03 -20.56 -16.70
C SER A 378 3.77 -20.27 -17.50
N ALA A 379 3.93 -20.08 -18.79
CA ALA A 379 2.82 -19.93 -19.73
C ALA A 379 2.03 -21.25 -19.79
N ALA A 380 1.05 -21.41 -18.92
CA ALA A 380 0.01 -22.42 -19.08
C ALA A 380 -0.99 -21.88 -20.10
N SER A 381 -0.82 -22.25 -21.36
CA SER A 381 -1.80 -22.13 -22.42
C SER A 381 -3.00 -23.01 -22.06
N GLY A 382 -4.11 -22.41 -21.58
CA GLY A 382 -5.34 -23.15 -21.32
C GLY A 382 -6.28 -22.55 -20.30
N GLY A 383 -6.33 -21.20 -20.15
CA GLY A 383 -7.41 -20.56 -19.42
C GLY A 383 -8.71 -20.56 -20.25
N PRO A 384 -9.90 -20.60 -19.63
CA PRO A 384 -11.15 -20.50 -20.35
C PRO A 384 -11.15 -19.22 -21.19
N PRO A 385 -11.83 -19.19 -22.37
CA PRO A 385 -11.86 -18.01 -23.24
C PRO A 385 -12.33 -16.82 -22.42
N SER A 386 -11.59 -15.70 -22.54
CA SER A 386 -11.86 -14.49 -21.76
C SER A 386 -13.34 -14.12 -21.94
N ARG A 387 -14.13 -14.13 -20.87
CA ARG A 387 -15.53 -13.72 -20.91
C ARG A 387 -15.69 -12.24 -21.29
N TRP A 388 -14.61 -11.52 -21.32
CA TRP A 388 -14.45 -10.16 -21.86
C TRP A 388 -14.49 -10.14 -23.41
N ALA A 389 -14.09 -11.24 -24.08
CA ALA A 389 -14.05 -11.32 -25.55
C ALA A 389 -15.41 -11.67 -26.19
N ALA A 390 -16.42 -12.03 -25.42
CA ALA A 390 -17.74 -12.41 -25.96
C ALA A 390 -18.51 -11.24 -26.60
N ALA A 391 -18.12 -9.99 -26.36
CA ALA A 391 -18.80 -8.80 -26.88
C ALA A 391 -18.48 -8.47 -28.36
N ARG A 392 -17.52 -9.16 -28.99
CA ARG A 392 -17.08 -8.81 -30.38
C ARG A 392 -17.87 -9.45 -31.50
N ARG A 393 -18.92 -10.24 -31.22
CA ARG A 393 -19.72 -10.85 -32.31
C ARG A 393 -21.16 -10.44 -32.19
N ARG A 394 -21.47 -9.26 -32.73
CA ARG A 394 -22.69 -8.96 -33.52
C ARG A 394 -22.62 -7.55 -34.09
#